data_ee12e785a5e028326e932f1dcbfcc9bf
#
_entry.id   ee12e785a5e028326e932f1dcbfcc9bf
#
_cell.length_a   1.000
_cell.length_b   1.000
_cell.length_c   1.000
_cell.angle_alpha   90.00
_cell.angle_beta   90.00
_cell.angle_gamma   90.00
#
_symmetry.space_group_name_H-M   'P 1'
#
loop_
_entity.id
_entity.type
_entity.pdbx_description
1 polymer ?
#
loop_
_entity_poly.entity_id
_entity_poly.type
_entity_poly.pdbx_seq_one_letter_code
_entity_poly.pdbx_strand_id
1 'polypeptide(L)'
;MSEKTNRRTFLLTGMAVAGGIVGSAAWKQHQPSASQQQSRSTLAMSVSRTTTMPERMLGDTGVSVPILGLGGAGKTPLSKPNQEAEALAIIQRALELGIRYFDTAASYGPSEEYLGKILPNYRQQVFLASKTAARDRDGAWRDLERSLKRLNTDYLDLWQLHHVSFHEELDPIFSSTGAAKAIEEAKAQNLIKYSGITGHHEPDVIAAGLQRYPFDTTLVCINAADKHHPRPFIPTVLPVARENNVGVIAMKVPAYGRLFKSGALEGMHQALGYTLSQSGVHCAVIAAEDVPQLESNVDVASRFQPLDEMELAAIEQRTAASWQKNTFFRAWT
;
A
#
# COMPACT_ATOMS: atom_id res chain seq x y z
N MET A 1 42.17 8.46 2.17
CA MET A 1 41.13 9.06 1.31
C MET A 1 40.49 7.89 0.55
N SER A 2 39.35 7.41 1.01
CA SER A 2 38.62 6.29 0.40
C SER A 2 37.45 6.87 -0.38
N GLU A 3 37.47 6.73 -1.70
CA GLU A 3 36.38 7.14 -2.57
C GLU A 3 35.14 6.29 -2.27
N LYS A 4 34.08 6.97 -1.86
CA LYS A 4 32.74 6.36 -1.75
C LYS A 4 32.18 6.16 -3.15
N THR A 5 32.31 4.95 -3.68
CA THR A 5 31.68 4.56 -4.95
C THR A 5 30.16 4.61 -4.79
N ASN A 6 29.51 5.51 -5.52
CA ASN A 6 28.07 5.70 -5.50
C ASN A 6 27.40 4.46 -6.14
N ARG A 7 26.47 3.80 -5.43
CA ARG A 7 25.80 2.56 -5.87
C ARG A 7 25.03 2.66 -7.19
N ARG A 8 24.75 3.88 -7.66
CA ARG A 8 24.22 4.11 -9.02
C ARG A 8 25.14 3.67 -10.15
N THR A 9 26.46 3.65 -9.93
CA THR A 9 27.46 3.28 -10.94
C THR A 9 27.51 1.76 -11.15
N PHE A 10 27.05 0.97 -10.18
CA PHE A 10 27.11 -0.49 -10.26
C PHE A 10 26.08 -1.09 -11.23
N LEU A 11 24.98 -0.41 -11.50
CA LEU A 11 23.95 -0.85 -12.46
C LEU A 11 24.24 -0.47 -13.91
N LEU A 12 25.23 0.43 -14.16
CA LEU A 12 25.58 0.90 -15.49
C LEU A 12 26.91 0.35 -16.02
N THR A 13 27.72 -0.32 -15.18
CA THR A 13 29.06 -0.81 -15.56
C THR A 13 29.12 -2.31 -15.91
N GLY A 14 28.01 -2.97 -16.09
CA GLY A 14 27.92 -4.41 -16.45
C GLY A 14 28.07 -4.74 -17.94
N MET A 15 28.33 -3.80 -18.83
CA MET A 15 28.56 -4.07 -20.26
C MET A 15 29.61 -3.14 -20.84
N ALA A 16 30.86 -3.45 -20.65
CA ALA A 16 31.94 -3.09 -21.56
C ALA A 16 33.28 -3.59 -21.04
N VAL A 17 33.69 -4.80 -21.40
CA VAL A 17 35.09 -5.14 -21.79
C VAL A 17 35.06 -6.46 -22.55
N ALA A 18 35.23 -6.43 -23.85
CA ALA A 18 36.00 -7.43 -24.62
C ALA A 18 36.36 -6.86 -26.00
N GLY A 19 37.61 -6.51 -26.14
CA GLY A 19 38.51 -6.91 -27.20
C GLY A 19 38.37 -6.23 -28.56
N GLY A 20 39.34 -5.38 -28.85
CA GLY A 20 39.58 -4.76 -30.12
C GLY A 20 40.05 -5.67 -31.24
N ILE A 21 40.12 -5.09 -32.39
CA ILE A 21 41.15 -5.06 -33.44
C ILE A 21 40.49 -4.86 -34.81
N VAL A 22 40.77 -3.68 -35.37
CA VAL A 22 41.01 -3.29 -36.77
C VAL A 22 40.35 -4.10 -37.91
N GLY A 23 39.45 -3.41 -38.65
CA GLY A 23 39.04 -3.80 -39.98
C GLY A 23 38.20 -2.68 -40.59
N SER A 24 38.83 -1.81 -41.43
CA SER A 24 38.17 -0.76 -42.20
C SER A 24 37.25 -1.40 -43.26
N ALA A 25 35.97 -1.44 -43.03
CA ALA A 25 34.95 -1.67 -44.04
C ALA A 25 33.80 -0.64 -43.84
N ALA A 26 33.51 0.08 -44.89
CA ALA A 26 32.50 1.12 -44.92
C ALA A 26 31.12 0.59 -44.50
N TRP A 27 30.64 0.97 -43.31
CA TRP A 27 29.29 0.72 -42.86
C TRP A 27 28.36 1.78 -43.46
N LYS A 28 27.60 1.40 -44.46
CA LYS A 28 26.41 2.13 -44.84
C LYS A 28 25.50 2.18 -43.62
N GLN A 29 25.30 3.35 -43.08
CA GLN A 29 24.26 3.60 -42.06
C GLN A 29 22.91 3.21 -42.67
N HIS A 30 22.35 2.10 -42.26
CA HIS A 30 20.94 1.82 -42.43
C HIS A 30 20.20 2.64 -41.36
N GLN A 31 19.66 3.78 -41.77
CA GLN A 31 18.63 4.44 -40.97
C GLN A 31 17.36 3.56 -41.04
N PRO A 32 16.78 3.15 -39.90
CA PRO A 32 15.53 2.47 -39.93
C PRO A 32 14.45 3.39 -40.50
N SER A 33 13.70 2.89 -41.48
CA SER A 33 12.61 3.63 -42.14
C SER A 33 11.56 4.05 -41.09
N ALA A 34 10.93 5.21 -41.30
CA ALA A 34 9.92 5.79 -40.40
C ALA A 34 8.75 4.85 -40.05
N SER A 35 8.54 3.76 -40.81
CA SER A 35 7.56 2.72 -40.55
C SER A 35 7.91 1.78 -39.40
N GLN A 36 9.19 1.68 -39.00
CA GLN A 36 9.60 0.84 -37.83
C GLN A 36 9.62 1.61 -36.51
N GLN A 37 9.53 2.93 -36.56
CA GLN A 37 9.42 3.78 -35.36
C GLN A 37 7.97 3.89 -34.85
N GLN A 38 6.97 3.61 -35.70
CA GLN A 38 5.55 3.65 -35.29
C GLN A 38 5.08 2.39 -34.55
N SER A 39 5.80 1.27 -34.61
CA SER A 39 5.42 0.03 -33.91
C SER A 39 5.92 -0.05 -32.44
N ARG A 40 6.64 0.95 -31.95
CA ARG A 40 7.01 1.10 -30.54
C ARG A 40 6.23 2.21 -29.82
N SER A 41 5.18 2.71 -30.44
CA SER A 41 4.16 3.48 -29.77
C SER A 41 3.44 2.53 -28.81
N THR A 42 3.98 2.43 -27.62
CA THR A 42 3.39 1.92 -26.41
C THR A 42 1.88 2.02 -26.48
N LEU A 43 1.21 0.87 -26.48
CA LEU A 43 -0.15 0.74 -25.99
C LEU A 43 -0.12 1.15 -24.50
N ALA A 44 -0.06 2.45 -24.22
CA ALA A 44 -0.53 2.98 -22.97
C ALA A 44 -2.04 2.70 -22.99
N MET A 45 -2.43 1.50 -22.55
CA MET A 45 -3.81 1.18 -22.30
C MET A 45 -4.31 2.18 -21.27
N SER A 46 -4.98 3.24 -21.70
CA SER A 46 -5.71 4.10 -20.79
C SER A 46 -6.80 3.24 -20.19
N VAL A 47 -6.68 2.92 -18.91
CA VAL A 47 -7.80 2.32 -18.17
C VAL A 47 -8.89 3.38 -18.16
N SER A 48 -9.92 3.17 -18.95
CA SER A 48 -11.10 4.02 -18.93
C SER A 48 -11.63 4.03 -17.48
N ARG A 49 -11.74 5.21 -16.88
CA ARG A 49 -12.40 5.37 -15.58
C ARG A 49 -13.89 5.06 -15.78
N THR A 50 -14.24 3.79 -15.61
CA THR A 50 -15.64 3.33 -15.74
C THR A 50 -16.42 3.47 -14.43
N THR A 51 -15.73 3.77 -13.33
CA THR A 51 -16.37 3.94 -12.01
C THR A 51 -16.29 5.38 -11.53
N THR A 52 -17.36 5.83 -10.90
CA THR A 52 -17.47 7.14 -10.24
C THR A 52 -17.03 7.05 -8.77
N MET A 53 -16.16 6.09 -8.43
CA MET A 53 -15.68 5.92 -7.05
C MET A 53 -15.10 7.24 -6.53
N PRO A 54 -15.55 7.73 -5.37
CA PRO A 54 -15.02 8.94 -4.77
C PRO A 54 -13.51 8.84 -4.50
N GLU A 55 -12.83 9.98 -4.61
CA GLU A 55 -11.42 10.12 -4.25
C GLU A 55 -11.27 11.10 -3.10
N ARG A 56 -10.21 10.93 -2.31
CA ARG A 56 -9.85 11.84 -1.22
C ARG A 56 -8.37 12.19 -1.29
N MET A 57 -8.04 13.44 -0.97
CA MET A 57 -6.66 13.88 -0.79
C MET A 57 -6.05 13.10 0.37
N LEU A 58 -4.92 12.45 0.16
CA LEU A 58 -4.25 11.61 1.16
C LEU A 58 -3.37 12.46 2.08
N GLY A 59 -3.93 13.00 3.15
CA GLY A 59 -3.21 13.92 4.04
C GLY A 59 -2.64 15.11 3.27
N ASP A 60 -1.41 15.48 3.58
CA ASP A 60 -0.68 16.59 2.92
C ASP A 60 0.20 16.12 1.74
N THR A 61 -0.05 14.94 1.20
CA THR A 61 0.76 14.39 0.08
C THR A 61 0.54 15.12 -1.26
N GLY A 62 -0.53 15.88 -1.40
CA GLY A 62 -0.95 16.45 -2.67
C GLY A 62 -1.51 15.43 -3.68
N VAL A 63 -1.70 14.17 -3.26
CA VAL A 63 -2.22 13.08 -4.11
C VAL A 63 -3.62 12.69 -3.70
N SER A 64 -4.57 12.71 -4.65
CA SER A 64 -5.89 12.10 -4.47
C SER A 64 -5.84 10.61 -4.77
N VAL A 65 -6.43 9.81 -3.87
CA VAL A 65 -6.55 8.36 -4.03
C VAL A 65 -8.03 7.94 -3.96
N PRO A 66 -8.42 6.87 -4.68
CA PRO A 66 -9.75 6.29 -4.48
C PRO A 66 -9.97 5.91 -3.02
N ILE A 67 -11.21 6.03 -2.54
CA ILE A 67 -11.54 5.66 -1.15
C ILE A 67 -11.41 4.16 -0.87
N LEU A 68 -11.28 3.33 -1.91
CA LEU A 68 -11.01 1.89 -1.82
C LEU A 68 -9.75 1.55 -2.62
N GLY A 69 -8.78 0.91 -1.95
CA GLY A 69 -7.59 0.30 -2.54
C GLY A 69 -7.61 -1.21 -2.46
N LEU A 70 -6.84 -1.89 -3.31
CA LEU A 70 -6.65 -3.34 -3.26
C LEU A 70 -5.50 -3.69 -2.30
N GLY A 71 -5.80 -4.48 -1.27
CA GLY A 71 -4.82 -5.03 -0.33
C GLY A 71 -4.27 -6.38 -0.79
N GLY A 72 -2.96 -6.59 -0.64
CA GLY A 72 -2.27 -7.83 -0.99
C GLY A 72 -2.14 -8.85 0.16
N ALA A 73 -2.65 -8.52 1.35
CA ALA A 73 -2.52 -9.38 2.54
C ALA A 73 -3.68 -10.36 2.72
N GLY A 74 -3.47 -11.37 3.55
CA GLY A 74 -4.52 -12.26 4.03
C GLY A 74 -4.54 -13.63 3.34
N LYS A 75 -5.68 -14.32 3.41
CA LYS A 75 -5.88 -15.64 2.78
C LYS A 75 -6.45 -15.51 1.36
N THR A 76 -5.94 -14.57 0.60
CA THR A 76 -6.41 -14.24 -0.76
C THR A 76 -5.41 -14.70 -1.82
N PRO A 77 -5.79 -14.81 -3.08
CA PRO A 77 -4.90 -15.25 -4.16
C PRO A 77 -3.60 -14.44 -4.23
N LEU A 78 -3.64 -13.13 -3.99
CA LEU A 78 -2.46 -12.27 -4.06
C LEU A 78 -1.34 -12.70 -3.09
N SER A 79 -1.66 -13.30 -1.95
CA SER A 79 -0.67 -13.70 -0.93
C SER A 79 -0.37 -15.19 -0.91
N LYS A 80 -0.99 -15.98 -1.78
CA LYS A 80 -0.80 -17.44 -1.80
C LYS A 80 0.04 -17.90 -2.98
N PRO A 81 1.06 -18.74 -2.74
CA PRO A 81 1.73 -19.43 -3.83
C PRO A 81 0.73 -20.32 -4.60
N ASN A 82 0.99 -20.51 -5.89
CA ASN A 82 0.17 -21.34 -6.80
C ASN A 82 -1.26 -20.83 -7.08
N GLN A 83 -1.56 -19.56 -6.79
CA GLN A 83 -2.81 -18.88 -7.15
C GLN A 83 -2.55 -17.67 -8.05
N GLU A 84 -1.57 -17.80 -8.94
CA GLU A 84 -1.16 -16.71 -9.83
C GLU A 84 -2.29 -16.28 -10.77
N ALA A 85 -2.95 -17.23 -11.42
CA ALA A 85 -3.98 -16.91 -12.40
C ALA A 85 -5.14 -16.10 -11.79
N GLU A 86 -5.58 -16.50 -10.61
CA GLU A 86 -6.63 -15.82 -9.84
C GLU A 86 -6.15 -14.43 -9.37
N ALA A 87 -4.90 -14.36 -8.89
CA ALA A 87 -4.31 -13.10 -8.46
C ALA A 87 -4.22 -12.09 -9.62
N LEU A 88 -3.72 -12.51 -10.80
CA LEU A 88 -3.64 -11.66 -11.98
C LEU A 88 -5.02 -11.22 -12.45
N ALA A 89 -6.02 -12.10 -12.43
CA ALA A 89 -7.41 -11.75 -12.77
C ALA A 89 -7.97 -10.66 -11.83
N ILE A 90 -7.73 -10.78 -10.52
CA ILE A 90 -8.14 -9.78 -9.52
C ILE A 90 -7.44 -8.44 -9.78
N ILE A 91 -6.12 -8.44 -10.02
CA ILE A 91 -5.34 -7.20 -10.26
C ILE A 91 -5.81 -6.51 -11.54
N GLN A 92 -5.98 -7.26 -12.63
CA GLN A 92 -6.47 -6.72 -13.90
C GLN A 92 -7.87 -6.12 -13.72
N ARG A 93 -8.76 -6.86 -13.08
CA ARG A 93 -10.13 -6.39 -12.85
C ARG A 93 -10.19 -5.17 -11.93
N ALA A 94 -9.32 -5.09 -10.93
CA ALA A 94 -9.21 -3.91 -10.07
C ALA A 94 -8.86 -2.64 -10.88
N LEU A 95 -7.91 -2.74 -11.79
CA LEU A 95 -7.54 -1.64 -12.70
C LEU A 95 -8.70 -1.21 -13.59
N GLU A 96 -9.43 -2.17 -14.17
CA GLU A 96 -10.61 -1.92 -15.02
C GLU A 96 -11.72 -1.20 -14.23
N LEU A 97 -11.91 -1.58 -12.97
CA LEU A 97 -12.91 -0.99 -12.08
C LEU A 97 -12.49 0.35 -11.45
N GLY A 98 -11.32 0.87 -11.80
CA GLY A 98 -10.87 2.19 -11.35
C GLY A 98 -10.10 2.19 -10.03
N ILE A 99 -9.75 1.04 -9.46
CA ILE A 99 -8.81 0.99 -8.33
C ILE A 99 -7.44 1.48 -8.81
N ARG A 100 -6.86 2.43 -8.05
CA ARG A 100 -5.55 3.02 -8.33
C ARG A 100 -4.59 2.91 -7.15
N TYR A 101 -5.08 2.56 -5.97
CA TYR A 101 -4.26 2.32 -4.78
C TYR A 101 -4.06 0.81 -4.60
N PHE A 102 -2.79 0.37 -4.62
CA PHE A 102 -2.37 -1.02 -4.41
C PHE A 102 -1.43 -1.10 -3.22
N ASP A 103 -1.79 -1.91 -2.22
CA ASP A 103 -1.05 -2.07 -0.98
C ASP A 103 -0.51 -3.49 -0.84
N THR A 104 0.82 -3.63 -0.77
CA THR A 104 1.50 -4.91 -0.55
C THR A 104 2.58 -4.79 0.54
N ALA A 105 3.39 -5.81 0.73
CA ALA A 105 4.56 -5.82 1.61
C ALA A 105 5.56 -6.89 1.19
N ALA A 106 6.84 -6.69 1.52
CA ALA A 106 7.91 -7.67 1.29
C ALA A 106 7.64 -9.05 1.92
N SER A 107 6.76 -9.10 2.93
CA SER A 107 6.37 -10.32 3.67
C SER A 107 5.07 -10.98 3.20
N TYR A 108 4.36 -10.44 2.18
CA TYR A 108 3.07 -10.98 1.74
C TYR A 108 3.20 -12.07 0.66
N GLY A 109 4.12 -13.03 0.86
CA GLY A 109 4.33 -14.12 -0.07
C GLY A 109 4.62 -13.62 -1.49
N PRO A 110 3.93 -14.12 -2.54
CA PRO A 110 4.15 -13.73 -3.93
C PRO A 110 3.47 -12.42 -4.35
N SER A 111 2.83 -11.69 -3.43
CA SER A 111 2.00 -10.52 -3.74
C SER A 111 2.75 -9.46 -4.57
N GLU A 112 4.00 -9.14 -4.19
CA GLU A 112 4.83 -8.20 -4.95
C GLU A 112 5.14 -8.71 -6.37
N GLU A 113 5.40 -10.01 -6.52
CA GLU A 113 5.70 -10.62 -7.82
C GLU A 113 4.49 -10.63 -8.74
N TYR A 114 3.29 -10.92 -8.22
CA TYR A 114 2.06 -10.90 -9.01
C TYR A 114 1.69 -9.47 -9.45
N LEU A 115 1.80 -8.49 -8.55
CA LEU A 115 1.63 -7.07 -8.90
C LEU A 115 2.67 -6.63 -9.94
N GLY A 116 3.92 -7.07 -9.81
CA GLY A 116 5.02 -6.76 -10.73
C GLY A 116 4.85 -7.31 -12.15
N LYS A 117 3.93 -8.24 -12.38
CA LYS A 117 3.58 -8.73 -13.72
C LYS A 117 2.63 -7.82 -14.48
N ILE A 118 1.81 -7.03 -13.78
CA ILE A 118 0.76 -6.20 -14.39
C ILE A 118 1.04 -4.71 -14.23
N LEU A 119 1.35 -4.24 -13.01
CA LEU A 119 1.42 -2.82 -12.69
C LEU A 119 2.49 -2.01 -13.44
N PRO A 120 3.63 -2.56 -13.90
CA PRO A 120 4.58 -1.79 -14.69
C PRO A 120 3.95 -1.10 -15.90
N ASN A 121 2.95 -1.72 -16.54
CA ASN A 121 2.23 -1.16 -17.68
C ASN A 121 1.32 0.03 -17.28
N TYR A 122 1.00 0.16 -16.02
CA TYR A 122 0.10 1.18 -15.45
C TYR A 122 0.79 2.08 -14.42
N ARG A 123 2.13 2.00 -14.31
CA ARG A 123 2.90 2.56 -13.20
C ARG A 123 2.60 4.03 -12.92
N GLN A 124 2.42 4.84 -13.96
CA GLN A 124 2.11 6.27 -13.84
C GLN A 124 0.65 6.57 -13.44
N GLN A 125 -0.21 5.56 -13.45
CA GLN A 125 -1.64 5.69 -13.17
C GLN A 125 -2.00 5.14 -11.79
N VAL A 126 -1.07 4.47 -11.11
CA VAL A 126 -1.32 3.80 -9.84
C VAL A 126 -0.48 4.39 -8.71
N PHE A 127 -1.04 4.35 -7.52
CA PHE A 127 -0.35 4.62 -6.25
C PHE A 127 0.03 3.27 -5.65
N LEU A 128 1.31 2.96 -5.65
CA LEU A 128 1.85 1.66 -5.26
C LEU A 128 2.57 1.76 -3.91
N ALA A 129 2.06 1.01 -2.93
CA ALA A 129 2.57 0.96 -1.58
C ALA A 129 3.17 -0.41 -1.24
N SER A 130 4.37 -0.44 -0.63
CA SER A 130 4.94 -1.62 0.00
C SER A 130 5.48 -1.31 1.40
N LYS A 131 6.05 -2.32 2.08
CA LYS A 131 6.42 -2.21 3.50
C LYS A 131 7.68 -2.99 3.80
N THR A 132 8.41 -2.53 4.84
CA THR A 132 9.51 -3.28 5.48
C THR A 132 9.18 -3.63 6.91
N ALA A 133 9.49 -4.85 7.34
CA ALA A 133 9.43 -5.26 8.73
C ALA A 133 10.76 -5.04 9.48
N ALA A 134 11.82 -4.64 8.79
CA ALA A 134 13.10 -4.34 9.41
C ALA A 134 13.02 -3.08 10.26
N ARG A 135 13.75 -3.09 11.37
CA ARG A 135 13.88 -1.94 12.29
C ARG A 135 15.22 -1.25 12.13
N ASP A 136 16.18 -1.91 11.52
CA ASP A 136 17.49 -1.38 11.18
C ASP A 136 17.56 -0.90 9.74
N ARG A 137 18.50 0.01 9.49
CA ARG A 137 18.72 0.64 8.19
C ARG A 137 19.04 -0.37 7.07
N ASP A 138 19.95 -1.29 7.34
CA ASP A 138 20.45 -2.20 6.29
C ASP A 138 19.42 -3.28 5.96
N GLY A 139 18.66 -3.75 6.95
CA GLY A 139 17.51 -4.63 6.77
C GLY A 139 16.42 -3.97 5.91
N ALA A 140 16.10 -2.71 6.21
CA ALA A 140 15.13 -1.94 5.45
C ALA A 140 15.58 -1.75 3.99
N TRP A 141 16.87 -1.44 3.75
CA TRP A 141 17.41 -1.35 2.39
C TRP A 141 17.29 -2.67 1.62
N ARG A 142 17.64 -3.81 2.24
CA ARG A 142 17.46 -5.13 1.60
C ARG A 142 16.00 -5.40 1.23
N ASP A 143 15.06 -5.00 2.08
CA ASP A 143 13.63 -5.14 1.80
C ASP A 143 13.20 -4.25 0.63
N LEU A 144 13.64 -2.98 0.59
CA LEU A 144 13.29 -2.06 -0.50
C LEU A 144 13.84 -2.54 -1.86
N GLU A 145 15.12 -2.90 -1.92
CA GLU A 145 15.75 -3.42 -3.15
C GLU A 145 15.01 -4.67 -3.66
N ARG A 146 14.64 -5.57 -2.75
CA ARG A 146 13.85 -6.77 -3.08
C ARG A 146 12.45 -6.42 -3.58
N SER A 147 11.77 -5.49 -2.92
CA SER A 147 10.43 -5.04 -3.31
C SER A 147 10.43 -4.39 -4.68
N LEU A 148 11.35 -3.46 -4.95
CA LEU A 148 11.49 -2.83 -6.27
C LEU A 148 11.72 -3.86 -7.38
N LYS A 149 12.58 -4.86 -7.12
CA LYS A 149 12.85 -5.95 -8.08
C LYS A 149 11.62 -6.81 -8.33
N ARG A 150 10.87 -7.24 -7.28
CA ARG A 150 9.68 -8.08 -7.42
C ARG A 150 8.53 -7.34 -8.09
N LEU A 151 8.33 -6.08 -7.71
CA LEU A 151 7.33 -5.20 -8.30
C LEU A 151 7.70 -4.71 -9.71
N ASN A 152 8.93 -4.98 -10.15
CA ASN A 152 9.44 -4.57 -11.46
C ASN A 152 9.24 -3.07 -11.71
N THR A 153 9.69 -2.24 -10.77
CA THR A 153 9.52 -0.78 -10.79
C THR A 153 10.76 -0.09 -10.22
N ASP A 154 11.03 1.14 -10.68
CA ASP A 154 12.15 1.95 -10.21
C ASP A 154 11.83 2.72 -8.92
N TYR A 155 10.55 2.83 -8.53
CA TYR A 155 10.14 3.55 -7.32
C TYR A 155 8.82 3.03 -6.74
N LEU A 156 8.60 3.31 -5.46
CA LEU A 156 7.30 3.18 -4.79
C LEU A 156 6.70 4.57 -4.59
N ASP A 157 5.37 4.68 -4.62
CA ASP A 157 4.72 5.90 -4.16
C ASP A 157 4.77 5.99 -2.64
N LEU A 158 4.52 4.89 -1.94
CA LEU A 158 4.55 4.84 -0.47
C LEU A 158 5.36 3.66 0.02
N TRP A 159 6.29 3.91 0.94
CA TRP A 159 7.01 2.86 1.65
C TRP A 159 6.83 2.99 3.16
N GLN A 160 6.41 1.90 3.81
CA GLN A 160 5.89 1.93 5.17
C GLN A 160 6.68 1.03 6.13
N LEU A 161 6.87 1.48 7.38
CA LEU A 161 7.27 0.61 8.48
C LEU A 161 6.11 -0.34 8.81
N HIS A 162 6.36 -1.64 8.71
CA HIS A 162 5.33 -2.66 8.82
C HIS A 162 5.10 -3.08 10.27
N HIS A 163 3.83 -3.13 10.68
CA HIS A 163 3.32 -3.65 11.97
C HIS A 163 4.15 -3.27 13.19
N VAL A 164 4.44 -1.99 13.37
CA VAL A 164 5.08 -1.47 14.59
C VAL A 164 4.12 -1.66 15.76
N SER A 165 4.52 -2.49 16.73
CA SER A 165 3.63 -3.05 17.74
C SER A 165 3.93 -2.60 19.15
N PHE A 166 5.21 -2.28 19.48
CA PHE A 166 5.67 -2.00 20.83
C PHE A 166 6.49 -0.71 20.89
N HIS A 167 6.44 -0.02 22.03
CA HIS A 167 7.19 1.23 22.25
C HIS A 167 8.69 1.06 22.14
N GLU A 168 9.22 -0.08 22.57
CA GLU A 168 10.64 -0.42 22.47
C GLU A 168 11.19 -0.54 21.06
N GLU A 169 10.31 -0.66 20.04
CA GLU A 169 10.72 -0.65 18.64
C GLU A 169 11.02 0.76 18.13
N LEU A 170 10.45 1.80 18.74
CA LEU A 170 10.55 3.17 18.23
C LEU A 170 11.97 3.73 18.31
N ASP A 171 12.69 3.49 19.42
CA ASP A 171 14.06 3.97 19.56
C ASP A 171 15.02 3.34 18.55
N PRO A 172 15.04 2.01 18.33
CA PRO A 172 15.79 1.39 17.25
C PRO A 172 15.42 1.96 15.85
N ILE A 173 14.13 2.11 15.57
CA ILE A 173 13.63 2.63 14.27
C ILE A 173 14.17 4.03 14.00
N PHE A 174 14.14 4.93 14.98
CA PHE A 174 14.51 6.34 14.83
C PHE A 174 15.99 6.64 15.17
N SER A 175 16.79 5.62 15.45
CA SER A 175 18.23 5.76 15.65
C SER A 175 18.95 6.12 14.33
N SER A 176 20.21 6.57 14.43
CA SER A 176 21.06 6.86 13.27
C SER A 176 21.31 5.65 12.35
N THR A 177 21.10 4.43 12.86
CA THR A 177 21.21 3.17 12.12
C THR A 177 19.86 2.47 11.96
N GLY A 178 18.77 3.16 12.29
CA GLY A 178 17.41 2.65 12.22
C GLY A 178 16.77 2.71 10.83
N ALA A 179 15.62 2.06 10.70
CA ALA A 179 14.88 1.99 9.44
C ALA A 179 14.40 3.37 8.93
N ALA A 180 14.15 4.34 9.83
CA ALA A 180 13.82 5.71 9.44
C ALA A 180 14.95 6.36 8.63
N LYS A 181 16.22 6.02 8.91
CA LYS A 181 17.36 6.50 8.13
C LYS A 181 17.34 5.96 6.69
N ALA A 182 16.95 4.71 6.50
CA ALA A 182 16.75 4.15 5.17
C ALA A 182 15.63 4.86 4.40
N ILE A 183 14.53 5.25 5.08
CA ILE A 183 13.43 6.03 4.48
C ILE A 183 13.94 7.38 3.97
N GLU A 184 14.69 8.13 4.79
CA GLU A 184 15.29 9.43 4.38
C GLU A 184 16.16 9.27 3.15
N GLU A 185 17.05 8.28 3.15
CA GLU A 185 17.97 8.00 2.06
C GLU A 185 17.23 7.55 0.78
N ALA A 186 16.19 6.75 0.90
CA ALA A 186 15.36 6.31 -0.22
C ALA A 186 14.56 7.47 -0.83
N LYS A 187 14.02 8.38 0.00
CA LYS A 187 13.40 9.65 -0.47
C LYS A 187 14.41 10.51 -1.23
N ALA A 188 15.60 10.71 -0.68
CA ALA A 188 16.65 11.52 -1.31
C ALA A 188 17.12 10.94 -2.66
N GLN A 189 17.00 9.63 -2.86
CA GLN A 189 17.31 8.94 -4.12
C GLN A 189 16.10 8.80 -5.06
N ASN A 190 14.92 9.33 -4.70
CA ASN A 190 13.66 9.20 -5.43
C ASN A 190 13.21 7.74 -5.66
N LEU A 191 13.63 6.82 -4.79
CA LEU A 191 13.17 5.42 -4.80
C LEU A 191 11.82 5.27 -4.11
N ILE A 192 11.46 6.22 -3.26
CA ILE A 192 10.13 6.34 -2.67
C ILE A 192 9.70 7.81 -2.68
N LYS A 193 8.39 8.07 -2.82
CA LYS A 193 7.85 9.43 -2.74
C LYS A 193 7.43 9.77 -1.32
N TYR A 194 6.68 8.88 -0.69
CA TYR A 194 6.08 9.06 0.63
C TYR A 194 6.49 7.94 1.58
N SER A 195 6.44 8.25 2.87
CA SER A 195 6.73 7.34 3.98
C SER A 195 5.50 7.12 4.84
N GLY A 196 5.44 5.95 5.49
CA GLY A 196 4.35 5.66 6.40
C GLY A 196 4.74 4.74 7.55
N ILE A 197 3.85 4.66 8.55
CA ILE A 197 3.95 3.72 9.65
C ILE A 197 2.66 2.91 9.74
N THR A 198 2.77 1.61 10.01
CA THR A 198 1.59 0.74 10.12
C THR A 198 1.57 -0.02 11.43
N GLY A 199 0.38 -0.24 11.97
CA GLY A 199 0.20 -1.06 13.14
C GLY A 199 -1.25 -1.50 13.34
N HIS A 200 -1.40 -2.59 14.09
CA HIS A 200 -2.71 -3.14 14.46
C HIS A 200 -2.75 -3.69 15.88
N HIS A 201 -1.67 -3.54 16.66
CA HIS A 201 -1.56 -4.03 18.03
C HIS A 201 -1.81 -2.91 19.04
N GLU A 202 -0.91 -1.94 19.18
CA GLU A 202 -1.00 -0.83 20.13
C GLU A 202 -1.17 0.51 19.41
N PRO A 203 -2.30 1.20 19.56
CA PRO A 203 -2.53 2.51 18.93
C PRO A 203 -1.59 3.59 19.48
N ASP A 204 -1.22 3.55 20.77
CA ASP A 204 -0.32 4.53 21.39
C ASP A 204 1.07 4.51 20.77
N VAL A 205 1.54 3.34 20.34
CA VAL A 205 2.81 3.19 19.62
C VAL A 205 2.78 3.93 18.29
N ILE A 206 1.66 3.79 17.55
CA ILE A 206 1.49 4.50 16.28
C ILE A 206 1.39 6.00 16.51
N ALA A 207 0.58 6.44 17.47
CA ALA A 207 0.49 7.86 17.83
C ALA A 207 1.86 8.45 18.23
N ALA A 208 2.64 7.74 19.05
CA ALA A 208 3.99 8.14 19.42
C ALA A 208 4.94 8.18 18.19
N GLY A 209 4.82 7.21 17.27
CA GLY A 209 5.58 7.21 16.02
C GLY A 209 5.30 8.43 15.15
N LEU A 210 4.02 8.81 15.01
CA LEU A 210 3.59 10.00 14.26
C LEU A 210 4.07 11.31 14.87
N GLN A 211 4.22 11.37 16.20
CA GLN A 211 4.75 12.54 16.91
C GLN A 211 6.28 12.66 16.79
N ARG A 212 6.99 11.54 16.61
CA ARG A 212 8.47 11.49 16.60
C ARG A 212 9.07 11.64 15.21
N TYR A 213 8.33 11.34 14.15
CA TYR A 213 8.85 11.36 12.78
C TYR A 213 7.76 11.85 11.81
N PRO A 214 8.10 12.72 10.83
CA PRO A 214 7.15 13.29 9.88
C PRO A 214 6.74 12.28 8.80
N PHE A 215 5.98 11.27 9.18
CA PHE A 215 5.38 10.34 8.23
C PHE A 215 4.31 11.04 7.40
N ASP A 216 4.26 10.74 6.12
CA ASP A 216 3.23 11.25 5.22
C ASP A 216 1.89 10.49 5.41
N THR A 217 1.95 9.21 5.83
CA THR A 217 0.76 8.37 6.00
C THR A 217 0.84 7.43 7.20
N THR A 218 -0.34 6.94 7.63
CA THR A 218 -0.43 5.80 8.55
C THR A 218 -1.50 4.80 8.08
N LEU A 219 -1.22 3.50 8.21
CA LEU A 219 -2.14 2.42 7.88
C LEU A 219 -2.49 1.66 9.16
N VAL A 220 -3.72 1.83 9.64
CA VAL A 220 -4.17 1.34 10.94
C VAL A 220 -5.54 0.66 10.89
N CYS A 221 -5.88 -0.07 11.95
CA CYS A 221 -7.17 -0.73 12.06
C CYS A 221 -8.28 0.27 12.33
N ILE A 222 -9.24 0.36 11.42
CA ILE A 222 -10.45 1.17 11.60
C ILE A 222 -11.66 0.30 11.27
N ASN A 223 -12.39 -0.14 12.29
CA ASN A 223 -13.67 -0.81 12.14
C ASN A 223 -14.53 -0.67 13.39
N ALA A 224 -15.81 -0.97 13.28
CA ALA A 224 -16.77 -0.73 14.35
C ALA A 224 -16.53 -1.57 15.61
N ALA A 225 -15.92 -2.76 15.50
CA ALA A 225 -15.62 -3.59 16.67
C ALA A 225 -14.41 -3.05 17.47
N ASP A 226 -13.44 -2.42 16.80
CA ASP A 226 -12.26 -1.86 17.47
C ASP A 226 -12.63 -0.72 18.43
N LYS A 227 -13.74 -0.03 18.19
CA LYS A 227 -14.30 0.99 19.10
C LYS A 227 -14.44 0.50 20.54
N HIS A 228 -14.78 -0.78 20.73
CA HIS A 228 -15.02 -1.40 22.04
C HIS A 228 -13.77 -2.01 22.66
N HIS A 229 -12.65 -1.99 21.97
CA HIS A 229 -11.38 -2.45 22.52
C HIS A 229 -10.94 -1.49 23.66
N PRO A 230 -10.33 -1.97 24.76
CA PRO A 230 -9.83 -1.10 25.84
C PRO A 230 -8.88 0.00 25.36
N ARG A 231 -8.19 -0.23 24.25
CA ARG A 231 -7.30 0.73 23.57
C ARG A 231 -7.68 0.83 22.09
N PRO A 232 -8.70 1.63 21.74
CA PRO A 232 -9.20 1.72 20.37
C PRO A 232 -8.32 2.62 19.50
N PHE A 233 -8.20 2.30 18.20
CA PHE A 233 -7.39 3.09 17.26
C PHE A 233 -8.03 4.45 16.94
N ILE A 234 -9.34 4.51 16.77
CA ILE A 234 -10.04 5.73 16.32
C ILE A 234 -9.74 6.93 17.21
N PRO A 235 -10.02 6.91 18.53
CA PRO A 235 -9.80 8.07 19.40
C PRO A 235 -8.32 8.33 19.71
N THR A 236 -7.45 7.34 19.51
CA THR A 236 -6.02 7.45 19.84
C THR A 236 -5.21 7.97 18.67
N VAL A 237 -5.42 7.43 17.46
CA VAL A 237 -4.56 7.72 16.31
C VAL A 237 -5.10 8.83 15.43
N LEU A 238 -6.44 8.89 15.19
CA LEU A 238 -6.99 9.87 14.26
C LEU A 238 -6.77 11.33 14.67
N PRO A 239 -6.88 11.72 15.95
CA PRO A 239 -6.56 13.09 16.36
C PRO A 239 -5.11 13.47 16.04
N VAL A 240 -4.15 12.62 16.41
CA VAL A 240 -2.71 12.86 16.16
C VAL A 240 -2.43 12.93 14.65
N ALA A 241 -3.02 12.04 13.85
CA ALA A 241 -2.85 12.06 12.42
C ALA A 241 -3.39 13.36 11.79
N ARG A 242 -4.54 13.86 12.24
CA ARG A 242 -5.10 15.13 11.76
C ARG A 242 -4.27 16.34 12.15
N GLU A 243 -3.79 16.39 13.40
CA GLU A 243 -2.91 17.48 13.89
C GLU A 243 -1.62 17.58 13.08
N ASN A 244 -1.11 16.45 12.56
CA ASN A 244 0.10 16.39 11.76
C ASN A 244 -0.16 16.29 10.24
N ASN A 245 -1.40 16.45 9.77
CA ASN A 245 -1.81 16.33 8.37
C ASN A 245 -1.42 15.00 7.70
N VAL A 246 -1.35 13.91 8.48
CA VAL A 246 -0.99 12.56 8.04
C VAL A 246 -2.16 11.89 7.33
N GLY A 247 -1.93 11.33 6.16
CA GLY A 247 -2.92 10.55 5.43
C GLY A 247 -3.24 9.24 6.15
N VAL A 248 -4.51 9.02 6.52
CA VAL A 248 -4.94 7.78 7.19
C VAL A 248 -5.55 6.81 6.19
N ILE A 249 -4.98 5.61 6.15
CA ILE A 249 -5.46 4.47 5.38
C ILE A 249 -5.99 3.44 6.37
N ALA A 250 -7.23 3.00 6.17
CA ALA A 250 -7.87 2.02 7.04
C ALA A 250 -7.60 0.58 6.57
N MET A 251 -7.29 -0.30 7.50
CA MET A 251 -7.24 -1.75 7.27
C MET A 251 -8.13 -2.50 8.25
N LYS A 252 -8.32 -3.81 8.03
CA LYS A 252 -9.14 -4.70 8.85
C LYS A 252 -10.62 -4.30 8.90
N VAL A 253 -11.09 -3.60 7.88
CA VAL A 253 -12.45 -3.04 7.78
C VAL A 253 -13.54 -4.09 8.03
N PRO A 254 -13.58 -5.26 7.32
CA PRO A 254 -14.56 -6.32 7.61
C PRO A 254 -14.10 -7.29 8.69
N ALA A 255 -12.97 -7.04 9.39
CA ALA A 255 -12.36 -7.99 10.34
C ALA A 255 -12.26 -9.43 9.76
N TYR A 256 -11.76 -9.56 8.53
CA TYR A 256 -11.73 -10.85 7.78
C TYR A 256 -13.11 -11.48 7.59
N GLY A 257 -14.14 -10.68 7.41
CA GLY A 257 -15.53 -11.12 7.25
C GLY A 257 -16.21 -11.60 8.55
N ARG A 258 -15.51 -11.54 9.69
CA ARG A 258 -16.08 -11.96 10.99
C ARG A 258 -17.22 -11.06 11.46
N LEU A 259 -17.18 -9.76 11.14
CA LEU A 259 -18.25 -8.82 11.45
C LEU A 259 -19.58 -9.24 10.79
N PHE A 260 -19.52 -9.83 9.60
CA PHE A 260 -20.70 -10.35 8.90
C PHE A 260 -21.17 -11.69 9.48
N LYS A 261 -20.23 -12.62 9.75
CA LYS A 261 -20.52 -13.94 10.32
C LYS A 261 -21.11 -13.86 11.72
N SER A 262 -20.76 -12.84 12.49
CA SER A 262 -21.32 -12.61 13.83
C SER A 262 -22.73 -12.00 13.79
N GLY A 263 -23.21 -11.59 12.60
CA GLY A 263 -24.47 -10.86 12.46
C GLY A 263 -24.40 -9.39 12.98
N ALA A 264 -23.20 -8.92 13.34
CA ALA A 264 -23.02 -7.55 13.83
C ALA A 264 -23.20 -6.51 12.70
N LEU A 265 -22.78 -6.87 11.48
CA LEU A 265 -22.99 -6.07 10.28
C LEU A 265 -23.65 -6.91 9.18
N GLU A 266 -24.49 -6.27 8.37
CA GLU A 266 -25.22 -6.90 7.27
C GLU A 266 -24.35 -7.10 6.03
N GLY A 267 -23.28 -6.31 5.86
CA GLY A 267 -22.40 -6.41 4.71
C GLY A 267 -21.34 -5.32 4.62
N MET A 268 -20.67 -5.32 3.47
CA MET A 268 -19.55 -4.40 3.22
C MET A 268 -20.00 -2.92 3.22
N HIS A 269 -21.24 -2.61 2.84
CA HIS A 269 -21.76 -1.24 2.86
C HIS A 269 -21.73 -0.64 4.27
N GLN A 270 -22.05 -1.41 5.31
CA GLN A 270 -21.95 -0.94 6.69
C GLN A 270 -20.50 -0.90 7.18
N ALA A 271 -19.66 -1.87 6.80
CA ALA A 271 -18.26 -1.90 7.19
C ALA A 271 -17.46 -0.74 6.58
N LEU A 272 -17.58 -0.51 5.26
CA LEU A 272 -16.98 0.62 4.57
C LEU A 272 -17.62 1.95 5.00
N GLY A 273 -18.95 1.99 5.09
CA GLY A 273 -19.70 3.15 5.55
C GLY A 273 -19.18 3.64 6.89
N TYR A 274 -19.13 2.76 7.90
CA TYR A 274 -18.59 3.09 9.21
C TYR A 274 -17.16 3.63 9.15
N THR A 275 -16.28 2.90 8.47
CA THR A 275 -14.85 3.22 8.38
C THR A 275 -14.59 4.56 7.68
N LEU A 276 -15.21 4.76 6.52
CA LEU A 276 -14.98 5.95 5.69
C LEU A 276 -15.74 7.19 6.21
N SER A 277 -16.69 7.02 7.12
CA SER A 277 -17.36 8.12 7.82
C SER A 277 -16.59 8.63 9.03
N GLN A 278 -15.53 7.93 9.47
CA GLN A 278 -14.66 8.45 10.51
C GLN A 278 -13.86 9.65 10.00
N SER A 279 -13.95 10.78 10.71
CA SER A 279 -13.24 12.01 10.33
C SER A 279 -11.73 11.80 10.29
N GLY A 280 -11.10 12.10 9.15
CA GLY A 280 -9.67 11.94 8.92
C GLY A 280 -9.28 10.61 8.30
N VAL A 281 -10.20 9.70 7.97
CA VAL A 281 -9.91 8.51 7.16
C VAL A 281 -10.02 8.86 5.67
N HIS A 282 -8.98 8.55 4.90
CA HIS A 282 -8.90 8.93 3.49
C HIS A 282 -9.19 7.77 2.54
N CYS A 283 -8.68 6.58 2.85
CA CYS A 283 -8.81 5.39 2.02
C CYS A 283 -8.96 4.15 2.90
N ALA A 284 -9.59 3.09 2.38
CA ALA A 284 -9.62 1.76 2.97
C ALA A 284 -8.95 0.77 2.03
N VAL A 285 -8.01 -0.07 2.52
CA VAL A 285 -7.42 -1.15 1.72
C VAL A 285 -8.06 -2.47 2.12
N ILE A 286 -8.63 -3.15 1.13
CA ILE A 286 -9.36 -4.40 1.30
C ILE A 286 -8.85 -5.41 0.26
N ALA A 287 -8.46 -6.60 0.72
CA ALA A 287 -8.13 -7.71 -0.14
C ALA A 287 -9.39 -8.40 -0.66
N ALA A 288 -9.33 -9.00 -1.83
CA ALA A 288 -10.41 -9.78 -2.42
C ALA A 288 -10.03 -11.26 -2.53
N GLU A 289 -10.97 -12.14 -2.22
CA GLU A 289 -10.80 -13.60 -2.35
C GLU A 289 -11.02 -14.07 -3.80
N ASP A 290 -11.82 -13.31 -4.56
CA ASP A 290 -12.12 -13.55 -5.97
C ASP A 290 -12.56 -12.24 -6.67
N VAL A 291 -12.79 -12.34 -7.99
CA VAL A 291 -13.25 -11.20 -8.80
C VAL A 291 -14.66 -10.75 -8.40
N PRO A 292 -15.67 -11.63 -8.18
CA PRO A 292 -16.99 -11.20 -7.72
C PRO A 292 -16.97 -10.42 -6.40
N GLN A 293 -16.14 -10.82 -5.43
CA GLN A 293 -16.00 -10.09 -4.17
C GLN A 293 -15.37 -8.70 -4.41
N LEU A 294 -14.36 -8.60 -5.29
CA LEU A 294 -13.77 -7.32 -5.68
C LEU A 294 -14.83 -6.39 -6.30
N GLU A 295 -15.61 -6.89 -7.26
CA GLU A 295 -16.67 -6.14 -7.95
C GLU A 295 -17.73 -5.64 -6.96
N SER A 296 -18.15 -6.50 -6.02
CA SER A 296 -19.07 -6.12 -4.95
C SER A 296 -18.50 -5.01 -4.05
N ASN A 297 -17.23 -5.11 -3.67
CA ASN A 297 -16.57 -4.09 -2.85
C ASN A 297 -16.47 -2.74 -3.57
N VAL A 298 -16.17 -2.77 -4.87
CA VAL A 298 -16.10 -1.54 -5.70
C VAL A 298 -17.48 -0.94 -5.90
N ASP A 299 -18.52 -1.74 -6.12
CA ASP A 299 -19.90 -1.25 -6.23
C ASP A 299 -20.31 -0.51 -4.96
N VAL A 300 -20.04 -1.09 -3.79
CA VAL A 300 -20.30 -0.45 -2.49
C VAL A 300 -19.52 0.85 -2.34
N ALA A 301 -18.24 0.85 -2.67
CA ALA A 301 -17.41 2.06 -2.57
C ALA A 301 -17.86 3.17 -3.54
N SER A 302 -18.28 2.80 -4.75
CA SER A 302 -18.76 3.76 -5.76
C SER A 302 -20.06 4.45 -5.35
N ARG A 303 -20.87 3.80 -4.51
CA ARG A 303 -22.12 4.33 -3.95
C ARG A 303 -21.98 4.88 -2.53
N PHE A 304 -20.75 5.00 -2.05
CA PHE A 304 -20.52 5.48 -0.67
C PHE A 304 -21.19 6.81 -0.41
N GLN A 305 -21.94 6.85 0.69
CA GLN A 305 -22.44 8.08 1.33
C GLN A 305 -22.00 8.05 2.80
N PRO A 306 -21.58 9.17 3.36
CA PRO A 306 -21.25 9.24 4.79
C PRO A 306 -22.46 8.85 5.64
N LEU A 307 -22.22 8.00 6.64
CA LEU A 307 -23.22 7.67 7.65
C LEU A 307 -23.36 8.83 8.66
N ASP A 308 -24.58 9.05 9.11
CA ASP A 308 -24.84 10.01 10.18
C ASP A 308 -24.48 9.45 11.57
N GLU A 309 -24.55 10.30 12.59
CA GLU A 309 -24.21 9.92 13.97
C GLU A 309 -25.11 8.82 14.54
N MET A 310 -26.38 8.77 14.16
CA MET A 310 -27.32 7.73 14.61
C MET A 310 -26.99 6.37 13.98
N GLU A 311 -26.67 6.36 12.69
CA GLU A 311 -26.25 5.18 11.96
C GLU A 311 -24.94 4.62 12.52
N LEU A 312 -23.95 5.50 12.77
CA LEU A 312 -22.68 5.11 13.39
C LEU A 312 -22.90 4.50 14.78
N ALA A 313 -23.71 5.16 15.63
CA ALA A 313 -24.03 4.65 16.96
C ALA A 313 -24.77 3.30 16.93
N ALA A 314 -25.70 3.13 15.99
CA ALA A 314 -26.41 1.87 15.81
C ALA A 314 -25.47 0.71 15.41
N ILE A 315 -24.51 0.98 14.54
CA ILE A 315 -23.47 0.01 14.15
C ILE A 315 -22.57 -0.33 15.36
N GLU A 316 -22.13 0.67 16.11
CA GLU A 316 -21.33 0.48 17.32
C GLU A 316 -22.08 -0.39 18.34
N GLN A 317 -23.34 -0.11 18.60
CA GLN A 317 -24.15 -0.90 19.54
C GLN A 317 -24.24 -2.39 19.14
N ARG A 318 -24.42 -2.69 17.85
CA ARG A 318 -24.48 -4.07 17.36
C ARG A 318 -23.15 -4.81 17.48
N THR A 319 -22.02 -4.10 17.36
CA THR A 319 -20.69 -4.71 17.46
C THR A 319 -20.22 -4.94 18.89
N ALA A 320 -20.85 -4.28 19.89
CA ALA A 320 -20.44 -4.31 21.30
C ALA A 320 -20.35 -5.74 21.89
N ALA A 321 -21.35 -6.59 21.62
CA ALA A 321 -21.39 -7.94 22.21
C ALA A 321 -20.35 -8.92 21.63
N SER A 322 -19.75 -8.60 20.47
CA SER A 322 -18.89 -9.53 19.73
C SER A 322 -17.49 -8.96 19.45
N TRP A 323 -17.13 -7.82 20.02
CA TRP A 323 -15.91 -7.10 19.66
C TRP A 323 -14.63 -7.92 19.88
N GLN A 324 -14.51 -8.70 20.98
CA GLN A 324 -13.30 -9.50 21.24
C GLN A 324 -13.03 -10.52 20.11
N LYS A 325 -14.09 -11.15 19.59
CA LYS A 325 -13.97 -12.11 18.47
C LYS A 325 -13.62 -11.41 17.16
N ASN A 326 -14.02 -10.16 17.01
CA ASN A 326 -13.85 -9.38 15.78
C ASN A 326 -12.56 -8.53 15.76
N THR A 327 -11.84 -8.43 16.91
CA THR A 327 -10.56 -7.73 17.03
C THR A 327 -9.37 -8.67 17.26
N PHE A 328 -9.52 -9.95 16.95
CA PHE A 328 -8.51 -11.00 17.16
C PHE A 328 -7.14 -10.68 16.52
N PHE A 329 -7.11 -9.88 15.46
CA PHE A 329 -5.89 -9.42 14.80
C PHE A 329 -5.04 -8.48 15.68
N ARG A 330 -5.62 -7.95 16.76
CA ARG A 330 -4.89 -7.14 17.75
C ARG A 330 -3.84 -7.95 18.51
N ALA A 331 -3.96 -9.27 18.53
CA ALA A 331 -2.99 -10.18 19.12
C ALA A 331 -1.81 -10.55 18.20
N TRP A 332 -1.81 -10.08 16.96
CA TRP A 332 -0.71 -10.34 16.03
C TRP A 332 0.39 -9.29 16.23
N THR A 333 1.61 -9.75 16.50
CA THR A 333 2.80 -8.92 16.75
C THR A 333 3.98 -9.37 15.91
#